data_a0607cb7f5f1ae5fb0b90ef7e52d4084
#
_entry.id   a0607cb7f5f1ae5fb0b90ef7e52d4084
#
_cell.length_a   1.000
_cell.length_b   1.000
_cell.length_c   1.000
_cell.angle_alpha   90.00
_cell.angle_beta   90.00
_cell.angle_gamma   90.00
#
_symmetry.space_group_name_H-M   'P 1'
#
loop_
_entity.id
_entity.type
_entity.pdbx_description
1 polymer ?
#
loop_
_entity_poly.entity_id
_entity_poly.type
_entity_poly.pdbx_seq_one_letter_code
_entity_poly.pdbx_strand_id
1 'polypeptide(L)'
;MFGRAQDLADVRKKLRRQPVVGLLGPRQIGKTTIAREIAAQAGHAVSYFDLESPVDLGRLADEATALTDLRGLIVIDEIQRRPGLFPVLRVLADRPRRPVSFLVLGSASPHLLKQSSETLAGRVSYHELDGFGFADSGAKQWRKLWL
;
A
#
# COMPACT_ATOMS: atom_id res chain seq x y z
N MET A 1 -12.80 14.97 -3.57
CA MET A 1 -13.16 13.85 -4.43
C MET A 1 -14.10 12.94 -3.68
N PHE A 2 -15.24 12.65 -4.29
CA PHE A 2 -16.21 11.78 -3.65
C PHE A 2 -15.62 10.41 -3.41
N GLY A 3 -16.08 9.73 -2.39
CA GLY A 3 -15.69 8.35 -2.12
C GLY A 3 -14.26 8.19 -1.64
N ARG A 4 -13.38 9.09 -1.99
CA ARG A 4 -11.98 8.96 -1.58
C ARG A 4 -11.77 9.28 -0.11
N ALA A 5 -12.66 10.09 0.47
CA ALA A 5 -12.59 10.36 1.90
C ALA A 5 -12.76 9.07 2.70
N GLN A 6 -13.68 8.21 2.27
CA GLN A 6 -13.89 6.93 2.93
C GLN A 6 -12.69 6.01 2.72
N ASP A 7 -12.15 5.97 1.51
CA ASP A 7 -10.96 5.18 1.24
C ASP A 7 -9.79 5.62 2.10
N LEU A 8 -9.58 6.93 2.23
CA LEU A 8 -8.54 7.48 3.08
C LEU A 8 -8.72 7.04 4.53
N ALA A 9 -9.94 7.15 5.04
CA ALA A 9 -10.23 6.78 6.42
C ALA A 9 -9.98 5.29 6.65
N ASP A 10 -10.41 4.46 5.71
CA ASP A 10 -10.26 3.02 5.82
C ASP A 10 -8.79 2.60 5.79
N VAL A 11 -8.01 3.20 4.88
CA VAL A 11 -6.59 2.88 4.79
C VAL A 11 -5.86 3.30 6.05
N ARG A 12 -6.15 4.49 6.56
CA ARG A 12 -5.55 4.95 7.81
C ARG A 12 -5.86 4.01 8.97
N LYS A 13 -7.09 3.54 9.04
CA LYS A 13 -7.50 2.62 10.08
C LYS A 13 -6.72 1.31 9.97
N LYS A 14 -6.56 0.80 8.76
CA LYS A 14 -5.80 -0.42 8.54
C LYS A 14 -4.33 -0.24 8.90
N LEU A 15 -3.75 0.92 8.59
CA LEU A 15 -2.37 1.20 8.95
C LEU A 15 -2.14 1.23 10.45
N ARG A 16 -3.15 1.60 11.22
CA ARG A 16 -3.04 1.56 12.67
C ARG A 16 -3.09 0.14 13.22
N ARG A 17 -3.72 -0.78 12.50
CA ARG A 17 -3.94 -2.15 12.96
C ARG A 17 -2.90 -3.14 12.46
N GLN A 18 -2.39 -2.92 11.25
CA GLN A 18 -1.48 -3.86 10.62
C GLN A 18 -0.20 -3.14 10.21
N PRO A 19 0.93 -3.84 10.28
CA PRO A 19 2.20 -3.22 9.87
C PRO A 19 2.31 -3.02 8.38
N VAL A 20 1.56 -3.76 7.56
CA VAL A 20 1.59 -3.63 6.11
C VAL A 20 0.17 -3.49 5.61
N VAL A 21 -0.07 -2.50 4.77
CA VAL A 21 -1.35 -2.33 4.08
C VAL A 21 -1.09 -2.31 2.58
N GLY A 22 -1.81 -3.14 1.86
CA GLY A 22 -1.74 -3.16 0.40
C GLY A 22 -2.90 -2.39 -0.20
N LEU A 23 -2.60 -1.32 -0.91
CA LEU A 23 -3.58 -0.52 -1.62
C LEU A 23 -3.57 -0.98 -3.07
N LEU A 24 -4.62 -1.64 -3.49
CA LEU A 24 -4.66 -2.35 -4.76
C LEU A 24 -5.70 -1.77 -5.69
N GLY A 25 -5.46 -1.90 -6.97
CA GLY A 25 -6.41 -1.46 -7.97
C GLY A 25 -5.75 -1.28 -9.32
N PRO A 26 -6.56 -0.99 -10.36
CA PRO A 26 -6.02 -0.76 -11.68
C PRO A 26 -5.12 0.47 -11.72
N ARG A 27 -4.30 0.53 -12.75
CA ARG A 27 -3.47 1.72 -12.98
C ARG A 27 -4.40 2.93 -13.15
N GLN A 28 -3.92 4.08 -12.70
CA GLN A 28 -4.63 5.35 -12.86
C GLN A 28 -5.97 5.41 -12.14
N ILE A 29 -6.14 4.60 -11.12
CA ILE A 29 -7.37 4.60 -10.32
C ILE A 29 -7.30 5.57 -9.13
N GLY A 30 -6.15 6.19 -8.91
CA GLY A 30 -6.00 7.12 -7.79
C GLY A 30 -5.25 6.56 -6.59
N LYS A 31 -4.60 5.41 -6.72
CA LYS A 31 -3.83 4.83 -5.63
C LYS A 31 -2.73 5.77 -5.15
N THR A 32 -1.97 6.31 -6.09
CA THR A 32 -0.88 7.22 -5.77
C THR A 32 -1.39 8.47 -5.10
N THR A 33 -2.53 8.98 -5.56
CA THR A 33 -3.14 10.16 -4.96
C THR A 33 -3.51 9.91 -3.50
N ILE A 34 -4.12 8.78 -3.22
CA ILE A 34 -4.48 8.41 -1.85
C ILE A 34 -3.23 8.25 -0.99
N ALA A 35 -2.21 7.60 -1.51
CA ALA A 35 -0.98 7.39 -0.76
C ALA A 35 -0.30 8.72 -0.44
N ARG A 36 -0.28 9.65 -1.38
CA ARG A 36 0.31 10.96 -1.14
C ARG A 36 -0.47 11.77 -0.11
N GLU A 37 -1.79 11.65 -0.12
CA GLU A 37 -2.64 12.28 0.88
C GLU A 37 -2.34 11.75 2.28
N ILE A 38 -2.24 10.44 2.40
CA ILE A 38 -1.90 9.80 3.66
C ILE A 38 -0.51 10.24 4.14
N ALA A 39 0.45 10.28 3.21
CA ALA A 39 1.80 10.72 3.52
C ALA A 39 1.83 12.17 4.00
N ALA A 40 1.06 13.05 3.34
CA ALA A 40 1.03 14.45 3.70
C ALA A 40 0.44 14.67 5.09
N GLN A 41 -0.44 13.78 5.54
CA GLN A 41 -1.11 13.91 6.83
C GLN A 41 -0.48 13.06 7.93
N ALA A 42 0.64 12.43 7.65
CA ALA A 42 1.20 11.42 8.56
C ALA A 42 1.76 12.00 9.83
N GLY A 43 2.12 13.15 10.00
CA GLY A 43 2.62 13.70 11.26
C GLY A 43 3.94 13.12 11.74
N HIS A 44 4.61 12.31 10.94
CA HIS A 44 5.91 11.73 11.27
C HIS A 44 6.67 11.49 9.97
N ALA A 45 7.84 10.90 10.06
CA ALA A 45 8.69 10.68 8.89
C ALA A 45 7.99 9.83 7.84
N VAL A 46 8.21 10.17 6.58
CA VAL A 46 7.66 9.44 5.44
C VAL A 46 8.77 9.22 4.43
N SER A 47 8.88 8.00 3.92
CA SER A 47 9.76 7.67 2.81
C SER A 47 8.91 7.12 1.68
N TYR A 48 9.14 7.60 0.47
CA TYR A 48 8.34 7.22 -0.70
C TYR A 48 9.25 6.63 -1.77
N PHE A 49 8.92 5.43 -2.22
CA PHE A 49 9.65 4.76 -3.29
C PHE A 49 8.69 4.43 -4.41
N ASP A 50 8.99 4.94 -5.61
CA ASP A 50 8.24 4.64 -6.81
C ASP A 50 9.06 3.65 -7.64
N LEU A 51 8.63 2.41 -7.69
CA LEU A 51 9.42 1.37 -8.35
C LEU A 51 9.36 1.44 -9.87
N GLU A 52 8.62 2.39 -10.44
CA GLU A 52 8.75 2.71 -11.85
C GLU A 52 9.92 3.64 -12.11
N SER A 53 10.45 4.28 -11.07
CA SER A 53 11.57 5.21 -11.22
C SER A 53 12.90 4.46 -11.12
N PRO A 54 13.78 4.58 -12.12
CA PRO A 54 15.10 3.94 -12.02
C PRO A 54 15.90 4.43 -10.83
N VAL A 55 15.72 5.69 -10.44
CA VAL A 55 16.41 6.25 -9.27
C VAL A 55 15.97 5.53 -8.00
N ASP A 56 14.65 5.36 -7.83
CA ASP A 56 14.14 4.69 -6.64
C ASP A 56 14.47 3.21 -6.62
N LEU A 57 14.47 2.56 -7.79
CA LEU A 57 14.92 1.17 -7.87
C LEU A 57 16.38 1.06 -7.43
N GLY A 58 17.20 2.03 -7.81
CA GLY A 58 18.59 2.06 -7.37
C GLY A 58 18.73 2.26 -5.87
N ARG A 59 17.86 3.07 -5.28
CA ARG A 59 17.84 3.25 -3.83
C ARG A 59 17.53 1.96 -3.09
N LEU A 60 16.81 1.06 -3.72
CA LEU A 60 16.43 -0.22 -3.13
C LEU A 60 17.26 -1.38 -3.67
N ALA A 61 18.45 -1.10 -4.23
CA ALA A 61 19.32 -2.16 -4.75
C ALA A 61 19.66 -3.19 -3.68
N ASP A 62 19.86 -2.75 -2.45
CA ASP A 62 19.94 -3.64 -1.30
C ASP A 62 18.74 -3.31 -0.41
N GLU A 63 17.68 -4.09 -0.58
CA GLU A 63 16.40 -3.78 0.05
C GLU A 63 16.48 -3.74 1.57
N ALA A 64 17.13 -4.73 2.14
CA ALA A 64 17.22 -4.79 3.60
C ALA A 64 17.99 -3.60 4.16
N THR A 65 19.12 -3.26 3.56
CA THR A 65 19.93 -2.13 4.02
C THR A 65 19.17 -0.83 3.84
N ALA A 66 18.52 -0.66 2.68
CA ALA A 66 17.81 0.59 2.39
C ALA A 66 16.68 0.85 3.37
N LEU A 67 15.97 -0.18 3.79
CA LEU A 67 14.76 -0.02 4.59
C LEU A 67 14.99 -0.14 6.10
N THR A 68 16.06 -0.78 6.53
CA THR A 68 16.27 -1.10 7.94
C THR A 68 16.32 0.15 8.84
N ASP A 69 16.94 1.22 8.36
CA ASP A 69 17.13 2.42 9.17
C ASP A 69 15.97 3.41 9.06
N LEU A 70 15.00 3.15 8.19
CA LEU A 70 13.89 4.06 8.03
C LEU A 70 12.89 3.92 9.18
N ARG A 71 12.19 5.00 9.46
CA ARG A 71 11.16 5.06 10.49
C ARG A 71 9.92 5.73 9.94
N GLY A 72 8.79 5.48 10.57
CA GLY A 72 7.54 6.11 10.20
C GLY A 72 6.84 5.37 9.10
N LEU A 73 6.29 6.12 8.14
CA LEU A 73 5.54 5.54 7.03
C LEU A 73 6.45 5.34 5.83
N ILE A 74 6.45 4.13 5.29
CA ILE A 74 7.19 3.81 4.08
C ILE A 74 6.18 3.44 3.01
N VAL A 75 6.15 4.22 1.93
CA VAL A 75 5.24 3.98 0.80
C VAL A 75 6.06 3.37 -0.33
N ILE A 76 5.59 2.25 -0.85
CA ILE A 76 6.24 1.57 -1.98
C ILE A 76 5.22 1.41 -3.09
N ASP A 77 5.37 2.18 -4.16
CA ASP A 77 4.45 2.21 -5.28
C ASP A 77 4.90 1.22 -6.34
N GLU A 78 3.95 0.55 -6.98
CA GLU A 78 4.18 -0.46 -8.00
C GLU A 78 4.98 -1.64 -7.44
N ILE A 79 4.54 -2.15 -6.31
CA ILE A 79 5.24 -3.20 -5.56
C ILE A 79 5.47 -4.48 -6.38
N GLN A 80 4.62 -4.74 -7.37
CA GLN A 80 4.75 -5.95 -8.17
C GLN A 80 6.03 -5.98 -9.00
N ARG A 81 6.68 -4.82 -9.15
CA ARG A 81 7.96 -4.76 -9.86
C ARG A 81 9.12 -5.35 -9.06
N ARG A 82 8.91 -5.50 -7.76
CA ARG A 82 9.99 -6.01 -6.89
C ARG A 82 9.42 -6.96 -5.85
N PRO A 83 8.93 -8.13 -6.26
CA PRO A 83 8.31 -9.06 -5.30
C PRO A 83 9.28 -9.57 -4.24
N GLY A 84 10.57 -9.49 -4.49
CA GLY A 84 11.57 -9.83 -3.47
C GLY A 84 11.53 -8.95 -2.24
N LEU A 85 10.79 -7.82 -2.30
CA LEU A 85 10.61 -7.00 -1.12
C LEU A 85 9.71 -7.64 -0.07
N PHE A 86 8.78 -8.50 -0.44
CA PHE A 86 7.84 -9.05 0.53
C PHE A 86 8.53 -9.76 1.71
N PRO A 87 9.53 -10.61 1.49
CA PRO A 87 10.24 -11.21 2.63
C PRO A 87 10.93 -10.18 3.51
N VAL A 88 11.47 -9.13 2.91
CA VAL A 88 12.12 -8.06 3.66
C VAL A 88 11.10 -7.33 4.51
N LEU A 89 9.93 -7.00 3.94
CA LEU A 89 8.88 -6.34 4.69
C LEU A 89 8.40 -7.19 5.87
N ARG A 90 8.34 -8.50 5.67
CA ARG A 90 7.94 -9.40 6.74
C ARG A 90 8.87 -9.29 7.95
N VAL A 91 10.16 -9.33 7.68
CA VAL A 91 11.15 -9.25 8.76
C VAL A 91 11.04 -7.89 9.47
N LEU A 92 10.95 -6.82 8.68
CA LEU A 92 10.89 -5.48 9.26
C LEU A 92 9.57 -5.23 9.99
N ALA A 93 8.48 -5.81 9.53
CA ALA A 93 7.18 -5.66 10.17
C ALA A 93 7.14 -6.32 11.54
N ASP A 94 7.98 -7.32 11.77
CA ASP A 94 8.00 -8.06 13.03
C ASP A 94 8.90 -7.44 14.07
N ARG A 95 9.56 -6.33 13.76
CA ARG A 95 10.43 -5.70 14.74
C ARG A 95 9.64 -5.17 15.93
N PRO A 96 10.22 -5.24 17.14
CA PRO A 96 9.53 -4.74 18.33
C PRO A 96 9.17 -3.26 18.20
N ARG A 97 8.02 -2.89 18.79
CA ARG A 97 7.53 -1.52 18.84
C ARG A 97 7.14 -0.94 17.49
N ARG A 98 7.12 -1.77 16.44
CA ARG A 98 6.68 -1.35 15.10
C ARG A 98 7.20 0.04 14.71
N PRO A 99 8.50 0.21 14.51
CA PRO A 99 9.05 1.53 14.18
C PRO A 99 8.65 2.02 12.80
N VAL A 100 8.09 1.14 11.96
CA VAL A 100 7.66 1.48 10.61
C VAL A 100 6.28 0.93 10.32
N SER A 101 5.59 1.58 9.40
CA SER A 101 4.38 1.06 8.76
C SER A 101 4.61 1.10 7.26
N PHE A 102 4.16 0.08 6.56
CA PHE A 102 4.35 -0.01 5.11
C PHE A 102 3.02 0.14 4.39
N LEU A 103 2.98 1.04 3.43
CA LEU A 103 1.84 1.17 2.52
C LEU A 103 2.34 0.80 1.14
N VAL A 104 1.94 -0.37 0.65
CA VAL A 104 2.38 -0.84 -0.66
C VAL A 104 1.25 -0.71 -1.66
N LEU A 105 1.57 -0.21 -2.84
CA LEU A 105 0.59 0.02 -3.90
C LEU A 105 0.89 -0.91 -5.07
N GLY A 106 -0.15 -1.49 -5.62
CA GLY A 106 0.06 -2.38 -6.76
C GLY A 106 -1.25 -2.76 -7.43
N SER A 107 -1.14 -3.61 -8.43
CA SER A 107 -2.29 -4.12 -9.14
C SER A 107 -2.97 -5.21 -8.31
N ALA A 108 -4.29 -5.36 -8.49
CA ALA A 108 -5.05 -6.39 -7.79
C ALA A 108 -4.99 -7.71 -8.56
N SER A 109 -3.81 -8.13 -8.99
CA SER A 109 -3.67 -9.38 -9.71
C SER A 109 -3.71 -10.57 -8.75
N PRO A 110 -4.30 -11.68 -9.16
CA PRO A 110 -4.32 -12.86 -8.29
C PRO A 110 -2.92 -13.34 -7.89
N HIS A 111 -1.97 -13.21 -8.80
CA HIS A 111 -0.59 -13.63 -8.51
C HIS A 111 0.02 -12.77 -7.40
N LEU A 112 -0.15 -11.46 -7.49
CA LEU A 112 0.37 -10.56 -6.47
C LEU A 112 -0.29 -10.78 -5.12
N LEU A 113 -1.62 -10.94 -5.12
CA LEU A 113 -2.36 -11.19 -3.90
C LEU A 113 -1.90 -12.49 -3.24
N LYS A 114 -1.74 -13.54 -4.02
CA LYS A 114 -1.32 -14.82 -3.48
C LYS A 114 0.08 -14.73 -2.88
N GLN A 115 1.01 -14.15 -3.62
CA GLN A 115 2.39 -14.07 -3.19
C GLN A 115 2.53 -13.23 -1.92
N SER A 116 1.88 -12.06 -1.87
CA SER A 116 1.97 -11.21 -0.70
C SER A 116 1.24 -11.80 0.49
N SER A 117 0.08 -12.43 0.27
CA SER A 117 -0.67 -13.04 1.36
C SER A 117 0.09 -14.20 2.00
N GLU A 118 0.79 -14.98 1.20
CA GLU A 118 1.57 -16.08 1.74
C GLU A 118 2.77 -15.57 2.53
N THR A 119 3.47 -14.59 1.98
CA THR A 119 4.68 -14.06 2.62
C THR A 119 4.38 -13.23 3.86
N LEU A 120 3.31 -12.43 3.80
CA LEU A 120 2.97 -11.48 4.86
C LEU A 120 1.76 -11.93 5.68
N ALA A 121 1.51 -13.22 5.75
CA ALA A 121 0.34 -13.74 6.46
C ALA A 121 0.28 -13.21 7.89
N GLY A 122 -0.90 -12.71 8.27
CA GLY A 122 -1.12 -12.13 9.58
C GLY A 122 -0.57 -10.73 9.76
N ARG A 123 0.15 -10.19 8.79
CA ARG A 123 0.80 -8.88 8.88
C ARG A 123 0.25 -7.87 7.89
N VAL A 124 -0.59 -8.30 6.96
CA VAL A 124 -1.05 -7.44 5.87
C VAL A 124 -2.57 -7.34 5.87
N SER A 125 -3.08 -6.15 5.59
CA SER A 125 -4.47 -5.91 5.24
C SER A 125 -4.52 -5.28 3.87
N TYR A 126 -5.55 -5.60 3.10
CA TYR A 126 -5.70 -5.06 1.77
C TYR A 126 -6.85 -4.09 1.70
N HIS A 127 -6.69 -3.08 0.87
CA HIS A 127 -7.75 -2.16 0.53
C HIS A 127 -7.77 -2.03 -0.99
N GLU A 128 -8.84 -2.43 -1.61
CA GLU A 128 -8.95 -2.41 -3.06
C GLU A 128 -9.75 -1.19 -3.50
N LEU A 129 -9.21 -0.44 -4.45
CA LEU A 129 -9.91 0.69 -5.03
C LEU A 129 -10.68 0.26 -6.25
N ASP A 130 -11.91 0.71 -6.31
CA ASP A 130 -12.77 0.45 -7.44
C ASP A 130 -12.56 1.45 -8.56
N GLY A 131 -13.13 1.18 -9.69
CA GLY A 131 -13.17 2.09 -10.80
C GLY A 131 -13.80 3.39 -10.36
N PHE A 132 -13.09 4.50 -10.57
CA PHE A 132 -13.43 5.65 -9.91
C PHE A 132 -14.78 6.27 -10.23
N GLY A 133 -15.17 6.58 -11.25
CA GLY A 133 -16.46 7.18 -11.49
C GLY A 133 -17.60 6.42 -10.84
N PHE A 134 -17.50 5.15 -10.82
CA PHE A 134 -18.49 4.32 -10.21
C PHE A 134 -18.49 4.40 -8.72
N ALA A 135 -17.34 4.30 -8.14
CA ALA A 135 -17.23 4.18 -6.70
C ALA A 135 -17.87 5.33 -5.97
N ASP A 136 -17.98 6.45 -6.62
CA ASP A 136 -18.35 7.67 -5.93
C ASP A 136 -19.82 7.84 -5.71
N SER A 137 -20.66 7.29 -6.51
CA SER A 137 -22.06 7.61 -6.38
C SER A 137 -22.90 6.38 -6.46
N GLY A 138 -23.37 6.09 -7.59
CA GLY A 138 -24.21 4.96 -7.77
C GLY A 138 -23.49 3.64 -7.75
N ALA A 139 -22.17 3.67 -7.79
CA ALA A 139 -21.44 2.44 -8.00
C ALA A 139 -21.60 1.45 -6.86
N LYS A 140 -21.65 1.91 -5.63
CA LYS A 140 -21.84 1.01 -4.52
C LYS A 140 -23.21 0.39 -4.55
N GLN A 141 -24.23 1.20 -4.84
CA GLN A 141 -25.56 0.69 -5.04
C GLN A 141 -25.62 -0.23 -6.24
N TRP A 142 -24.95 0.17 -7.27
CA TRP A 142 -24.90 -0.59 -8.49
C TRP A 142 -24.32 -1.97 -8.25
N ARG A 143 -23.27 -2.03 -7.49
CA ARG A 143 -22.67 -3.31 -7.13
C ARG A 143 -23.59 -4.14 -6.28
N LYS A 144 -24.32 -3.53 -5.38
CA LYS A 144 -25.29 -4.24 -4.59
C LYS A 144 -26.39 -4.84 -5.45
N LEU A 145 -26.77 -4.14 -6.50
CA LEU A 145 -27.76 -4.65 -7.42
C LEU A 145 -27.24 -5.83 -8.23
N TRP A 146 -25.97 -5.82 -8.52
CA TRP A 146 -25.38 -6.88 -9.32
C TRP A 146 -24.99 -8.11 -8.52
N LEU A 147 -24.77 -7.91 -7.29
CA LEU A 147 -24.40 -8.98 -6.40
C LEU A 147 -25.60 -9.46 -5.61
#